data_e54e416072833a8f34f7e296502c8b8d
#
_entry.id   e54e416072833a8f34f7e296502c8b8d
#
_cell.length_a   1.000
_cell.length_b   1.000
_cell.length_c   1.000
_cell.angle_alpha   90.00
_cell.angle_beta   90.00
_cell.angle_gamma   90.00
#
_symmetry.space_group_name_H-M   'P 1'
#
loop_
_entity.id
_entity.type
_entity.pdbx_description
1 polymer ?
#
loop_
_entity_poly.entity_id
_entity_poly.type
_entity_poly.pdbx_seq_one_letter_code
_entity_poly.pdbx_strand_id
1 'polypeptide(L)'
;MIKDIVFDFGGVLTTIDTNEALRRFAALGVPQPQEYINSYCQHGPFFALENGDITAEEFCTALGNICNRKISYGEAKHAWMGFIVNVQTEFLDYLQQLRPGYRLSVLSNTNPFIQSWARTPQFTTQGKSLDDYFDNLFLSYLMGCSKPGEEIYRKMLSCGNMEASETLFVDDSDKNLEAARQAGINTLKVENGEDWRKALEEILQCNR
;
A
#
# COMPACT_ATOMS: atom_id res chain seq x y z
N MET A 1 19.88 -13.41 -9.42
CA MET A 1 19.77 -13.64 -7.96
C MET A 1 19.01 -12.44 -7.37
N ILE A 2 17.92 -12.69 -6.60
CA ILE A 2 17.15 -11.62 -5.98
C ILE A 2 17.98 -10.93 -4.90
N LYS A 3 17.93 -9.60 -4.87
CA LYS A 3 18.58 -8.72 -3.88
C LYS A 3 17.56 -7.81 -3.18
N ASP A 4 16.49 -7.45 -3.88
CA ASP A 4 15.46 -6.53 -3.43
C ASP A 4 14.10 -7.23 -3.38
N ILE A 5 13.41 -7.12 -2.25
CA ILE A 5 12.04 -7.62 -2.12
C ILE A 5 11.15 -6.43 -1.79
N VAL A 6 10.16 -6.21 -2.64
CA VAL A 6 9.21 -5.11 -2.55
C VAL A 6 7.82 -5.69 -2.25
N PHE A 7 7.16 -5.19 -1.22
CA PHE A 7 5.84 -5.65 -0.81
C PHE A 7 4.79 -4.57 -1.07
N ASP A 8 3.62 -4.98 -1.54
CA ASP A 8 2.44 -4.13 -1.35
C ASP A 8 2.08 -4.05 0.13
N PHE A 9 1.34 -3.01 0.49
CA PHE A 9 0.89 -2.78 1.86
C PHE A 9 -0.48 -3.44 2.11
N GLY A 10 -1.48 -3.04 1.35
CA GLY A 10 -2.85 -3.55 1.48
C GLY A 10 -3.00 -4.93 0.86
N GLY A 11 -3.57 -5.89 1.57
CA GLY A 11 -3.71 -7.28 1.11
C GLY A 11 -2.47 -8.15 1.37
N VAL A 12 -1.29 -7.56 1.52
CA VAL A 12 -0.01 -8.29 1.70
C VAL A 12 0.55 -8.15 3.12
N LEU A 13 0.80 -6.93 3.59
CA LEU A 13 1.28 -6.65 4.96
C LEU A 13 0.13 -6.44 5.94
N THR A 14 -1.00 -6.00 5.42
CA THR A 14 -2.25 -5.81 6.16
C THR A 14 -3.38 -6.51 5.46
N THR A 15 -4.30 -7.11 6.22
CA THR A 15 -5.59 -7.55 5.66
C THR A 15 -6.50 -6.35 5.48
N ILE A 16 -7.15 -6.24 4.33
CA ILE A 16 -8.03 -5.12 4.00
C ILE A 16 -9.49 -5.56 3.84
N ASP A 17 -10.43 -4.65 4.20
CA ASP A 17 -11.85 -4.78 3.94
C ASP A 17 -12.41 -3.49 3.34
N THR A 18 -12.72 -3.52 2.05
CA THR A 18 -13.32 -2.38 1.35
C THR A 18 -14.72 -2.05 1.88
N ASN A 19 -15.50 -3.05 2.34
CA ASN A 19 -16.88 -2.83 2.79
C ASN A 19 -16.95 -1.96 4.04
N GLU A 20 -16.04 -2.14 4.99
CA GLU A 20 -16.00 -1.31 6.19
C GLU A 20 -15.61 0.14 5.84
N ALA A 21 -14.66 0.37 4.93
CA ALA A 21 -14.35 1.69 4.43
C ALA A 21 -15.55 2.35 3.76
N LEU A 22 -16.25 1.63 2.86
CA LEU A 22 -17.48 2.09 2.21
C LEU A 22 -18.53 2.48 3.25
N ARG A 23 -18.74 1.65 4.27
CA ARG A 23 -19.69 1.93 5.36
C ARG A 23 -19.34 3.22 6.11
N ARG A 24 -18.07 3.43 6.43
CA ARG A 24 -17.60 4.62 7.14
C ARG A 24 -17.72 5.89 6.30
N PHE A 25 -17.39 5.84 5.00
CA PHE A 25 -17.59 6.97 4.10
C PHE A 25 -19.08 7.29 3.89
N ALA A 26 -19.94 6.27 3.77
CA ALA A 26 -21.40 6.48 3.74
C ALA A 26 -21.89 7.15 5.02
N ALA A 27 -21.39 6.76 6.19
CA ALA A 27 -21.74 7.38 7.48
C ALA A 27 -21.28 8.84 7.58
N LEU A 28 -20.22 9.24 6.87
CA LEU A 28 -19.82 10.65 6.75
C LEU A 28 -20.76 11.46 5.86
N GLY A 29 -21.58 10.82 5.04
CA GLY A 29 -22.52 11.47 4.10
C GLY A 29 -22.08 11.39 2.65
N VAL A 30 -21.06 10.59 2.30
CA VAL A 30 -20.69 10.36 0.90
C VAL A 30 -21.79 9.57 0.21
N PRO A 31 -22.46 10.11 -0.83
CA PRO A 31 -23.45 9.36 -1.57
C PRO A 31 -22.74 8.32 -2.44
N GLN A 32 -23.26 7.10 -2.45
CA GLN A 32 -22.76 5.99 -3.28
C GLN A 32 -21.23 5.86 -3.24
N PRO A 33 -20.62 5.64 -2.06
CA PRO A 33 -19.16 5.64 -1.92
C PRO A 33 -18.45 4.61 -2.81
N GLN A 34 -19.16 3.55 -3.25
CA GLN A 34 -18.66 2.57 -4.21
C GLN A 34 -18.34 3.16 -5.61
N GLU A 35 -18.83 4.35 -5.95
CA GLU A 35 -18.46 5.06 -7.18
C GLU A 35 -17.06 5.69 -7.09
N TYR A 36 -16.58 5.95 -5.87
CA TYR A 36 -15.28 6.53 -5.59
C TYR A 36 -14.24 5.50 -5.16
N ILE A 37 -14.69 4.42 -4.52
CA ILE A 37 -13.84 3.45 -3.81
C ILE A 37 -14.11 2.05 -4.35
N ASN A 38 -13.04 1.38 -4.78
CA ASN A 38 -13.04 -0.07 -5.00
C ASN A 38 -11.73 -0.68 -4.48
N SER A 39 -11.59 -2.01 -4.53
CA SER A 39 -10.45 -2.72 -3.95
C SER A 39 -9.10 -2.39 -4.59
N TYR A 40 -9.09 -1.90 -5.85
CA TYR A 40 -7.84 -1.76 -6.61
C TYR A 40 -7.63 -0.38 -7.23
N CYS A 41 -8.67 0.46 -7.29
CA CYS A 41 -8.59 1.77 -7.92
C CYS A 41 -9.58 2.73 -7.27
N GLN A 42 -9.12 3.93 -6.98
CA GLN A 42 -9.97 5.01 -6.48
C GLN A 42 -10.36 5.94 -7.64
N HIS A 43 -11.39 6.76 -7.44
CA HIS A 43 -11.87 7.74 -8.41
C HIS A 43 -12.05 9.12 -7.79
N GLY A 44 -12.07 10.16 -8.63
CA GLY A 44 -12.28 11.55 -8.21
C GLY A 44 -11.27 11.99 -7.16
N PRO A 45 -11.72 12.68 -6.07
CA PRO A 45 -10.80 13.18 -5.05
C PRO A 45 -10.06 12.07 -4.28
N PHE A 46 -10.60 10.86 -4.23
CA PHE A 46 -9.94 9.70 -3.62
C PHE A 46 -8.70 9.28 -4.40
N PHE A 47 -8.84 9.20 -5.73
CA PHE A 47 -7.69 8.95 -6.61
C PHE A 47 -6.69 10.09 -6.55
N ALA A 48 -7.15 11.33 -6.63
CA ALA A 48 -6.29 12.52 -6.60
C ALA A 48 -5.44 12.57 -5.30
N LEU A 49 -6.01 12.15 -4.16
CA LEU A 49 -5.28 12.05 -2.90
C LEU A 49 -4.20 10.96 -2.95
N GLU A 50 -4.53 9.76 -3.43
CA GLU A 50 -3.57 8.65 -3.52
C GLU A 50 -2.51 8.87 -4.61
N ASN A 51 -2.83 9.66 -5.63
CA ASN A 51 -1.86 10.06 -6.66
C ASN A 51 -0.98 11.26 -6.23
N GLY A 52 -1.31 11.93 -5.12
CA GLY A 52 -0.57 13.09 -4.63
C GLY A 52 -0.93 14.40 -5.34
N ASP A 53 -2.01 14.43 -6.12
CA ASP A 53 -2.49 15.61 -6.84
C ASP A 53 -3.13 16.63 -5.89
N ILE A 54 -3.63 16.17 -4.73
CA ILE A 54 -4.20 17.00 -3.68
C ILE A 54 -3.67 16.61 -2.29
N THR A 55 -3.63 17.58 -1.39
CA THR A 55 -3.26 17.38 0.02
C THR A 55 -4.40 16.75 0.83
N ALA A 56 -4.11 16.33 2.06
CA ALA A 56 -5.12 15.82 2.99
C ALA A 56 -6.17 16.89 3.34
N GLU A 57 -5.78 18.17 3.44
CA GLU A 57 -6.66 19.29 3.70
C GLU A 57 -7.60 19.57 2.51
N GLU A 58 -7.06 19.53 1.30
CA GLU A 58 -7.84 19.68 0.07
C GLU A 58 -8.81 18.51 -0.10
N PHE A 59 -8.38 17.28 0.24
CA PHE A 59 -9.28 16.12 0.28
C PHE A 59 -10.42 16.32 1.27
N CYS A 60 -10.14 16.77 2.50
CA CYS A 60 -11.19 17.06 3.49
C CYS A 60 -12.17 18.12 2.97
N THR A 61 -11.68 19.13 2.24
CA THR A 61 -12.50 20.16 1.61
C THR A 61 -13.37 19.56 0.49
N ALA A 62 -12.78 18.78 -0.41
CA ALA A 62 -13.50 18.11 -1.49
C ALA A 62 -14.58 17.15 -0.95
N LEU A 63 -14.23 16.37 0.07
CA LEU A 63 -15.16 15.46 0.76
C LEU A 63 -16.29 16.25 1.44
N GLY A 64 -15.97 17.41 2.04
CA GLY A 64 -16.94 18.31 2.64
C GLY A 64 -17.96 18.83 1.62
N ASN A 65 -17.52 19.17 0.41
CA ASN A 65 -18.40 19.59 -0.68
C ASN A 65 -19.34 18.44 -1.12
N ILE A 66 -18.83 17.21 -1.19
CA ILE A 66 -19.63 16.02 -1.50
C ILE A 66 -20.71 15.78 -0.41
N CYS A 67 -20.32 15.92 0.86
CA CYS A 67 -21.18 15.65 2.02
C CYS A 67 -22.06 16.84 2.44
N ASN A 68 -21.93 18.01 1.80
CA ASN A 68 -22.58 19.27 2.17
C ASN A 68 -22.37 19.66 3.66
N ARG A 69 -21.19 19.35 4.20
CA ARG A 69 -20.78 19.74 5.56
C ARG A 69 -19.25 19.79 5.68
N LYS A 70 -18.75 20.46 6.72
CA LYS A 70 -17.31 20.42 7.01
C LYS A 70 -16.91 19.00 7.47
N ILE A 71 -15.84 18.47 6.89
CA ILE A 71 -15.21 17.20 7.28
C ILE A 71 -13.86 17.54 7.91
N SER A 72 -13.64 17.05 9.12
CA SER A 72 -12.35 17.19 9.81
C SER A 72 -11.35 16.13 9.34
N TYR A 73 -10.05 16.38 9.55
CA TYR A 73 -8.99 15.40 9.33
C TYR A 73 -9.24 14.08 10.07
N GLY A 74 -9.70 14.16 11.34
CA GLY A 74 -9.98 12.96 12.15
C GLY A 74 -11.12 12.10 11.59
N GLU A 75 -12.18 12.71 11.08
CA GLU A 75 -13.30 12.02 10.45
C GLU A 75 -12.86 11.33 9.16
N ALA A 76 -12.11 12.04 8.30
CA ALA A 76 -11.57 11.47 7.08
C ALA A 76 -10.60 10.32 7.38
N LYS A 77 -9.69 10.49 8.35
CA LYS A 77 -8.78 9.43 8.80
C LYS A 77 -9.54 8.21 9.31
N HIS A 78 -10.56 8.43 10.17
CA HIS A 78 -11.38 7.32 10.67
C HIS A 78 -12.05 6.53 9.54
N ALA A 79 -12.51 7.20 8.49
CA ALA A 79 -13.12 6.54 7.34
C ALA A 79 -12.07 5.74 6.53
N TRP A 80 -10.91 6.32 6.23
CA TRP A 80 -9.80 5.64 5.55
C TRP A 80 -9.27 4.44 6.33
N MET A 81 -9.20 4.53 7.66
CA MET A 81 -8.81 3.39 8.52
C MET A 81 -9.81 2.23 8.48
N GLY A 82 -10.98 2.41 7.87
CA GLY A 82 -11.94 1.33 7.59
C GLY A 82 -11.40 0.27 6.64
N PHE A 83 -10.41 0.60 5.81
CA PHE A 83 -9.74 -0.40 4.95
C PHE A 83 -8.93 -1.42 5.76
N ILE A 84 -8.38 -1.04 6.89
CA ILE A 84 -7.43 -1.88 7.66
C ILE A 84 -8.19 -2.77 8.63
N VAL A 85 -8.12 -4.07 8.44
CA VAL A 85 -8.70 -5.08 9.35
C VAL A 85 -7.65 -5.51 10.36
N ASN A 86 -6.46 -5.89 9.89
CA ASN A 86 -5.40 -6.44 10.72
C ASN A 86 -4.03 -6.13 10.12
N VAL A 87 -3.02 -6.01 10.98
CA VAL A 87 -1.60 -6.01 10.61
C VAL A 87 -1.04 -7.39 10.88
N GLN A 88 -0.44 -8.00 9.88
CA GLN A 88 0.15 -9.33 9.98
C GLN A 88 1.51 -9.25 10.69
N THR A 89 1.48 -9.01 12.02
CA THR A 89 2.71 -8.78 12.82
C THR A 89 3.70 -9.95 12.71
N GLU A 90 3.21 -11.18 12.59
CA GLU A 90 4.04 -12.37 12.41
C GLU A 90 4.83 -12.35 11.10
N PHE A 91 4.24 -11.76 10.04
CA PHE A 91 4.92 -11.61 8.76
C PHE A 91 6.00 -10.54 8.85
N LEU A 92 5.71 -9.45 9.56
CA LEU A 92 6.69 -8.39 9.81
C LEU A 92 7.90 -8.90 10.62
N ASP A 93 7.67 -9.74 11.62
CA ASP A 93 8.75 -10.38 12.38
C ASP A 93 9.61 -11.32 11.51
N TYR A 94 8.98 -12.03 10.57
CA TYR A 94 9.69 -12.84 9.60
C TYR A 94 10.57 -11.98 8.66
N LEU A 95 10.14 -10.79 8.27
CA LEU A 95 10.93 -9.87 7.45
C LEU A 95 12.26 -9.50 8.11
N GLN A 96 12.32 -9.40 9.44
CA GLN A 96 13.56 -9.12 10.14
C GLN A 96 14.63 -10.21 9.92
N GLN A 97 14.20 -11.46 9.66
CA GLN A 97 15.11 -12.57 9.35
C GLN A 97 15.66 -12.50 7.93
N LEU A 98 14.95 -11.82 7.01
CA LEU A 98 15.38 -11.64 5.61
C LEU A 98 16.38 -10.49 5.44
N ARG A 99 16.35 -9.45 6.29
CA ARG A 99 17.18 -8.24 6.17
C ARG A 99 18.69 -8.48 6.00
N PRO A 100 19.32 -9.49 6.62
CA PRO A 100 20.75 -9.74 6.40
C PRO A 100 21.13 -10.10 4.96
N GLY A 101 20.15 -10.57 4.15
CA GLY A 101 20.38 -11.02 2.78
C GLY A 101 19.69 -10.20 1.71
N TYR A 102 18.70 -9.36 2.09
CA TYR A 102 17.84 -8.65 1.13
C TYR A 102 17.53 -7.23 1.61
N ARG A 103 17.43 -6.28 0.67
CA ARG A 103 16.79 -4.99 0.95
C ARG A 103 15.28 -5.15 0.87
N LEU A 104 14.59 -4.65 1.90
CA LEU A 104 13.13 -4.75 2.00
C LEU A 104 12.50 -3.38 1.76
N SER A 105 11.51 -3.33 0.88
CA SER A 105 10.83 -2.08 0.52
C SER A 105 9.33 -2.28 0.42
N VAL A 106 8.58 -1.18 0.52
CA VAL A 106 7.13 -1.14 0.28
C VAL A 106 6.87 -0.33 -0.99
N LEU A 107 5.96 -0.82 -1.85
CA LEU A 107 5.39 -0.07 -2.97
C LEU A 107 3.86 -0.10 -2.86
N SER A 108 3.25 1.01 -2.47
CA SER A 108 1.81 1.05 -2.14
C SER A 108 1.07 2.21 -2.78
N ASN A 109 -0.12 1.92 -3.34
CA ASN A 109 -1.13 2.96 -3.58
C ASN A 109 -1.75 3.28 -2.22
N THR A 110 -1.54 4.50 -1.73
CA THR A 110 -1.87 4.88 -0.36
C THR A 110 -2.00 6.40 -0.23
N ASN A 111 -2.32 6.86 0.97
CA ASN A 111 -2.58 8.27 1.23
C ASN A 111 -2.07 8.71 2.62
N PRO A 112 -2.00 10.04 2.89
CA PRO A 112 -1.49 10.58 4.15
C PRO A 112 -2.23 10.10 5.39
N PHE A 113 -3.54 9.78 5.30
CA PHE A 113 -4.32 9.36 6.46
C PHE A 113 -3.89 7.99 6.98
N ILE A 114 -3.73 7.00 6.08
CA ILE A 114 -3.25 5.66 6.42
C ILE A 114 -1.80 5.74 6.89
N GLN A 115 -0.95 6.47 6.16
CA GLN A 115 0.47 6.58 6.49
C GLN A 115 0.73 7.33 7.80
N SER A 116 -0.13 8.30 8.19
CA SER A 116 -0.05 8.96 9.50
C SER A 116 -0.29 8.03 10.69
N TRP A 117 -0.74 6.81 10.46
CA TRP A 117 -0.86 5.73 11.44
C TRP A 117 0.23 4.67 11.24
N ALA A 118 0.41 4.17 10.02
CA ALA A 118 1.36 3.10 9.73
C ALA A 118 2.81 3.47 10.12
N ARG A 119 3.17 4.76 10.02
CA ARG A 119 4.49 5.29 10.37
C ARG A 119 4.60 5.76 11.83
N THR A 120 3.82 5.16 12.73
CA THR A 120 3.88 5.42 14.17
C THR A 120 3.99 4.10 14.95
N PRO A 121 4.40 4.14 16.24
CA PRO A 121 4.43 2.96 17.10
C PRO A 121 3.08 2.24 17.27
N GLN A 122 1.98 2.86 16.85
CA GLN A 122 0.63 2.28 16.88
C GLN A 122 0.38 1.28 15.74
N PHE A 123 1.31 1.17 14.78
CA PHE A 123 1.18 0.26 13.64
C PHE A 123 1.20 -1.20 14.09
N THR A 124 2.07 -1.58 15.01
CA THR A 124 2.14 -2.95 15.54
C THR A 124 1.88 -3.00 17.04
N THR A 125 1.44 -4.16 17.51
CA THR A 125 1.28 -4.43 18.96
C THR A 125 2.60 -4.41 19.72
N GLN A 126 3.73 -4.49 19.02
CA GLN A 126 5.09 -4.42 19.59
C GLN A 126 5.61 -2.98 19.70
N GLY A 127 4.82 -1.98 19.31
CA GLY A 127 5.22 -0.57 19.35
C GLY A 127 6.21 -0.17 18.25
N LYS A 128 6.25 -0.90 17.13
CA LYS A 128 7.07 -0.59 15.96
C LYS A 128 6.23 0.04 14.86
N SER A 129 6.83 0.97 14.14
CA SER A 129 6.27 1.60 12.94
C SER A 129 6.61 0.81 11.67
N LEU A 130 5.98 1.15 10.56
CA LEU A 130 6.32 0.59 9.25
C LEU A 130 7.81 0.86 8.89
N ASP A 131 8.32 2.04 9.24
CA ASP A 131 9.72 2.45 9.00
C ASP A 131 10.75 1.54 9.71
N ASP A 132 10.36 0.84 10.79
CA ASP A 132 11.25 -0.07 11.51
C ASP A 132 11.52 -1.39 10.76
N TYR A 133 10.67 -1.73 9.80
CA TYR A 133 10.73 -3.00 9.06
C TYR A 133 11.34 -2.87 7.66
N PHE A 134 11.31 -1.68 7.05
CA PHE A 134 11.64 -1.49 5.64
C PHE A 134 12.75 -0.45 5.44
N ASP A 135 13.56 -0.67 4.41
CA ASP A 135 14.65 0.23 4.02
C ASP A 135 14.13 1.40 3.18
N ASN A 136 13.08 1.16 2.37
CA ASN A 136 12.44 2.18 1.54
C ASN A 136 10.91 2.05 1.58
N LEU A 137 10.23 3.20 1.53
CA LEU A 137 8.78 3.30 1.40
C LEU A 137 8.46 4.11 0.13
N PHE A 138 8.01 3.42 -0.91
CA PHE A 138 7.55 4.01 -2.17
C PHE A 138 6.03 4.18 -2.11
N LEU A 139 5.59 5.38 -1.76
CA LEU A 139 4.19 5.69 -1.48
C LEU A 139 3.63 6.55 -2.61
N SER A 140 2.57 6.12 -3.25
CA SER A 140 2.02 6.73 -4.47
C SER A 140 1.82 8.24 -4.35
N TYR A 141 1.24 8.71 -3.24
CA TYR A 141 0.98 10.13 -3.01
C TYR A 141 2.25 10.99 -2.86
N LEU A 142 3.41 10.38 -2.53
CA LEU A 142 4.71 11.05 -2.52
C LEU A 142 5.44 10.94 -3.86
N MET A 143 5.12 9.90 -4.63
CA MET A 143 5.73 9.65 -5.92
C MET A 143 5.02 10.37 -7.08
N GLY A 144 3.78 10.83 -6.87
CA GLY A 144 2.95 11.45 -7.91
C GLY A 144 2.56 10.49 -9.04
N CYS A 145 2.44 9.20 -8.74
CA CYS A 145 2.03 8.15 -9.68
C CYS A 145 1.60 6.90 -8.91
N SER A 146 0.76 6.06 -9.54
CA SER A 146 0.12 4.92 -8.90
C SER A 146 0.25 3.64 -9.72
N LYS A 147 0.28 2.48 -9.05
CA LYS A 147 0.11 1.16 -9.69
C LYS A 147 -1.29 1.10 -10.34
N PRO A 148 -1.45 0.45 -11.49
CA PRO A 148 -0.49 -0.31 -12.27
C PRO A 148 0.26 0.52 -13.33
N GLY A 149 0.33 1.85 -13.22
CA GLY A 149 1.06 2.70 -14.16
C GLY A 149 2.55 2.33 -14.24
N GLU A 150 3.12 2.29 -15.44
CA GLU A 150 4.54 1.97 -15.66
C GLU A 150 5.48 2.89 -14.87
N GLU A 151 5.12 4.16 -14.76
CA GLU A 151 5.94 5.20 -14.14
C GLU A 151 6.33 4.89 -12.69
N ILE A 152 5.41 4.31 -11.91
CA ILE A 152 5.67 4.04 -10.48
C ILE A 152 6.78 2.98 -10.32
N TYR A 153 6.79 1.95 -11.16
CA TYR A 153 7.82 0.90 -11.13
C TYR A 153 9.17 1.45 -11.57
N ARG A 154 9.21 2.26 -12.64
CA ARG A 154 10.42 2.93 -13.11
C ARG A 154 11.00 3.87 -12.05
N LYS A 155 10.17 4.68 -11.40
CA LYS A 155 10.57 5.58 -10.30
C LYS A 155 11.06 4.77 -9.09
N MET A 156 10.38 3.70 -8.70
CA MET A 156 10.78 2.82 -7.62
C MET A 156 12.18 2.24 -7.86
N LEU A 157 12.41 1.64 -9.03
CA LEU A 157 13.70 1.07 -9.39
C LEU A 157 14.82 2.12 -9.36
N SER A 158 14.56 3.29 -9.96
CA SER A 158 15.53 4.39 -10.02
C SER A 158 15.84 4.96 -8.63
N CYS A 159 14.81 5.32 -7.85
CA CYS A 159 15.00 5.91 -6.52
C CYS A 159 15.59 4.92 -5.51
N GLY A 160 15.25 3.64 -5.64
CA GLY A 160 15.80 2.56 -4.81
C GLY A 160 17.17 2.07 -5.25
N ASN A 161 17.68 2.53 -6.39
CA ASN A 161 18.88 1.97 -7.03
C ASN A 161 18.79 0.43 -7.12
N MET A 162 17.69 -0.05 -7.74
CA MET A 162 17.32 -1.46 -7.87
C MET A 162 17.42 -1.91 -9.33
N GLU A 163 17.91 -3.13 -9.56
CA GLU A 163 17.85 -3.78 -10.87
C GLU A 163 16.56 -4.60 -10.98
N ALA A 164 15.79 -4.39 -12.05
CA ALA A 164 14.49 -5.03 -12.23
C ALA A 164 14.59 -6.58 -12.13
N SER A 165 15.58 -7.18 -12.79
CA SER A 165 15.80 -8.63 -12.79
C SER A 165 16.25 -9.21 -11.44
N GLU A 166 16.72 -8.37 -10.51
CA GLU A 166 17.14 -8.71 -9.16
C GLU A 166 16.10 -8.29 -8.10
N THR A 167 14.96 -7.76 -8.54
CA THR A 167 13.84 -7.32 -7.69
C THR A 167 12.68 -8.31 -7.75
N LEU A 168 12.11 -8.65 -6.60
CA LEU A 168 10.88 -9.44 -6.47
C LEU A 168 9.78 -8.55 -5.89
N PHE A 169 8.65 -8.43 -6.57
CA PHE A 169 7.48 -7.70 -6.12
C PHE A 169 6.37 -8.65 -5.68
N VAL A 170 5.88 -8.47 -4.46
CA VAL A 170 4.80 -9.26 -3.83
C VAL A 170 3.55 -8.39 -3.76
N ASP A 171 2.47 -8.80 -4.42
CA ASP A 171 1.23 -8.00 -4.54
C ASP A 171 0.01 -8.92 -4.71
N ASP A 172 -1.18 -8.48 -4.32
CA ASP A 172 -2.43 -9.23 -4.45
C ASP A 172 -3.20 -8.92 -5.74
N SER A 173 -2.79 -7.91 -6.50
CA SER A 173 -3.43 -7.48 -7.74
C SER A 173 -2.75 -8.03 -8.99
N ASP A 174 -3.47 -8.82 -9.79
CA ASP A 174 -2.97 -9.32 -11.07
C ASP A 174 -2.55 -8.20 -12.03
N LYS A 175 -3.25 -7.05 -12.03
CA LYS A 175 -2.92 -5.89 -12.86
C LYS A 175 -1.58 -5.28 -12.46
N ASN A 176 -1.32 -5.17 -11.16
CA ASN A 176 -0.07 -4.64 -10.64
C ASN A 176 1.10 -5.57 -10.99
N LEU A 177 0.91 -6.88 -10.79
CA LEU A 177 1.93 -7.89 -11.10
C LEU A 177 2.23 -7.95 -12.60
N GLU A 178 1.22 -7.84 -13.46
CA GLU A 178 1.44 -7.80 -14.91
C GLU A 178 2.25 -6.58 -15.33
N ALA A 179 1.93 -5.39 -14.80
CA ALA A 179 2.69 -4.18 -15.08
C ALA A 179 4.13 -4.27 -14.55
N ALA A 180 4.33 -4.88 -13.37
CA ALA A 180 5.67 -5.13 -12.82
C ALA A 180 6.49 -6.08 -13.71
N ARG A 181 5.89 -7.15 -14.25
CA ARG A 181 6.55 -8.06 -15.21
C ARG A 181 6.96 -7.35 -16.49
N GLN A 182 6.11 -6.46 -17.01
CA GLN A 182 6.44 -5.63 -18.17
C GLN A 182 7.62 -4.69 -17.91
N ALA A 183 7.82 -4.26 -16.66
CA ALA A 183 9.01 -3.54 -16.23
C ALA A 183 10.24 -4.44 -15.96
N GLY A 184 10.15 -5.75 -16.19
CA GLY A 184 11.23 -6.72 -15.98
C GLY A 184 11.41 -7.19 -14.53
N ILE A 185 10.45 -6.89 -13.65
CA ILE A 185 10.48 -7.25 -12.23
C ILE A 185 9.91 -8.66 -12.04
N ASN A 186 10.56 -9.48 -11.20
CA ASN A 186 10.01 -10.77 -10.79
C ASN A 186 8.80 -10.54 -9.86
N THR A 187 7.83 -11.45 -9.89
CA THR A 187 6.58 -11.24 -9.15
C THR A 187 6.16 -12.47 -8.35
N LEU A 188 5.56 -12.23 -7.20
CA LEU A 188 4.85 -13.23 -6.40
C LEU A 188 3.41 -12.75 -6.17
N LYS A 189 2.43 -13.53 -6.65
CA LYS A 189 1.02 -13.32 -6.36
C LYS A 189 0.68 -13.90 -5.00
N VAL A 190 -0.09 -13.16 -4.22
CA VAL A 190 -0.67 -13.61 -2.96
C VAL A 190 -2.15 -13.20 -2.90
N GLU A 191 -2.92 -13.79 -2.02
CA GLU A 191 -4.30 -13.37 -1.77
C GLU A 191 -4.36 -12.45 -0.53
N ASN A 192 -5.40 -11.63 -0.43
CA ASN A 192 -5.59 -10.69 0.69
C ASN A 192 -5.51 -11.41 2.05
N GLY A 193 -4.46 -11.11 2.82
CA GLY A 193 -4.21 -11.69 4.14
C GLY A 193 -3.64 -13.11 4.13
N GLU A 194 -3.25 -13.63 2.98
CA GLU A 194 -2.59 -14.95 2.85
C GLU A 194 -1.21 -14.96 3.51
N ASP A 195 -0.83 -16.10 4.07
CA ASP A 195 0.53 -16.34 4.54
C ASP A 195 1.48 -16.65 3.38
N TRP A 196 2.14 -15.63 2.88
CA TRP A 196 3.05 -15.69 1.75
C TRP A 196 4.47 -16.18 2.09
N ARG A 197 4.81 -16.41 3.35
CA ARG A 197 6.18 -16.72 3.79
C ARG A 197 6.75 -17.95 3.09
N LYS A 198 5.98 -19.03 3.01
CA LYS A 198 6.43 -20.27 2.36
C LYS A 198 6.66 -20.08 0.86
N ALA A 199 5.73 -19.42 0.15
CA ALA A 199 5.87 -19.15 -1.28
C ALA A 199 7.08 -18.26 -1.58
N LEU A 200 7.32 -17.27 -0.72
CA LEU A 200 8.51 -16.42 -0.81
C LEU A 200 9.80 -17.24 -0.62
N GLU A 201 9.88 -18.10 0.41
CA GLU A 201 11.05 -18.95 0.63
C GLU A 201 11.38 -19.86 -0.55
N GLU A 202 10.37 -20.48 -1.16
CA GLU A 202 10.54 -21.33 -2.34
C GLU A 202 11.16 -20.56 -3.50
N ILE A 203 10.68 -19.32 -3.77
CA ILE A 203 11.28 -18.45 -4.81
C ILE A 203 12.73 -18.10 -4.48
N LEU A 204 13.00 -17.70 -3.24
CA LEU A 204 14.34 -17.28 -2.84
C LEU A 204 15.35 -18.44 -2.86
N GLN A 205 14.93 -19.67 -2.58
CA GLN A 205 15.77 -20.87 -2.68
C GLN A 205 16.12 -21.21 -4.14
N CYS A 206 15.16 -21.09 -5.07
CA CYS A 206 15.39 -21.32 -6.50
C CYS A 206 16.29 -20.27 -7.16
N ASN A 207 16.47 -19.12 -6.53
CA ASN A 207 17.26 -17.98 -7.04
C ASN A 207 18.62 -17.83 -6.34
N ARG A 208 19.04 -18.79 -5.55
CA ARG A 208 20.41 -18.89 -4.99
C ARG A 208 21.38 -19.58 -5.98
#